data_befdb106bbf67258f71de8e29d7c75f4
#
_entry.id   befdb106bbf67258f71de8e29d7c75f4
#
_cell.length_a   1.000
_cell.length_b   1.000
_cell.length_c   1.000
_cell.angle_alpha   90.00
_cell.angle_beta   90.00
_cell.angle_gamma   90.00
#
_symmetry.space_group_name_H-M   'P 1'
#
loop_
_entity.id
_entity.type
_entity.pdbx_description
1 polymer ?
#
loop_
_entity_poly.entity_id
_entity_poly.type
_entity_poly.pdbx_seq_one_letter_code
_entity_poly.pdbx_strand_id
1 'polypeptide(L)'
;MRIAVSDEDVEEYIGIINQIAQEHPILVDKYLMGKEIEVDAVCDGEDILIPGIMEHIERAGIHSGDSISVYPAQTISQKAKDTIAEYTRRLAQALHVIGMINIQFIVVGEDVYVIEVNPRSSRTVPYISKVTGIPIVPLATRAVSYTHLTLPTIA
;
A
#
# COMPACT_ATOMS: atom_id res chain seq x y z
N MET A 1 19.38 -2.84 -3.39
CA MET A 1 19.07 -3.15 -1.99
C MET A 1 20.06 -4.22 -1.49
N ARG A 2 20.61 -4.07 -0.29
CA ARG A 2 21.47 -5.07 0.37
C ARG A 2 20.90 -5.32 1.76
N ILE A 3 21.07 -6.54 2.27
CA ILE A 3 20.66 -6.92 3.62
C ILE A 3 21.91 -6.96 4.47
N ALA A 4 21.92 -6.19 5.57
CA ALA A 4 22.95 -6.25 6.60
C ALA A 4 22.47 -7.20 7.71
N VAL A 5 23.34 -8.08 8.17
CA VAL A 5 23.07 -9.03 9.26
C VAL A 5 23.82 -8.69 10.54
N SER A 6 24.73 -7.72 10.47
CA SER A 6 25.52 -7.22 11.59
C SER A 6 25.74 -5.71 11.49
N ASP A 7 26.19 -5.08 12.56
CA ASP A 7 26.52 -3.65 12.57
C ASP A 7 27.72 -3.36 11.66
N GLU A 8 28.67 -4.30 11.57
CA GLU A 8 29.83 -4.21 10.69
C GLU A 8 29.43 -4.17 9.22
N ASP A 9 28.42 -4.97 8.81
CA ASP A 9 27.86 -4.91 7.44
C ASP A 9 27.26 -3.54 7.14
N VAL A 10 26.57 -2.94 8.11
CA VAL A 10 25.97 -1.60 7.96
C VAL A 10 27.07 -0.56 7.74
N GLU A 11 28.14 -0.60 8.57
CA GLU A 11 29.29 0.31 8.44
C GLU A 11 29.99 0.15 7.09
N GLU A 12 30.24 -1.10 6.64
CA GLU A 12 30.84 -1.38 5.35
C GLU A 12 29.98 -0.83 4.21
N TYR A 13 28.66 -1.09 4.23
CA TYR A 13 27.77 -0.65 3.15
C TYR A 13 27.62 0.87 3.10
N ILE A 14 27.56 1.55 4.25
CA ILE A 14 27.58 3.00 4.32
C ILE A 14 28.90 3.55 3.79
N GLY A 15 30.04 2.91 4.16
CA GLY A 15 31.36 3.29 3.65
C GLY A 15 31.48 3.21 2.13
N ILE A 16 30.96 2.13 1.52
CA ILE A 16 30.93 1.95 0.06
C ILE A 16 30.06 3.02 -0.60
N ILE A 17 28.89 3.30 -0.03
CA ILE A 17 27.94 4.25 -0.63
C ILE A 17 28.49 5.69 -0.53
N ASN A 18 29.14 6.05 0.58
CA ASN A 18 29.74 7.39 0.76
C ASN A 18 30.93 7.67 -0.18
N GLN A 19 31.52 6.64 -0.79
CA GLN A 19 32.54 6.81 -1.84
C GLN A 19 31.93 7.24 -3.18
N ILE A 20 30.64 7.00 -3.36
CA ILE A 20 29.89 7.44 -4.54
C ILE A 20 29.24 8.77 -4.13
N ALA A 21 29.52 9.86 -4.86
CA ALA A 21 28.92 11.17 -4.60
C ALA A 21 27.40 11.03 -4.44
N GLN A 22 26.89 11.26 -3.23
CA GLN A 22 25.49 11.05 -2.90
C GLN A 22 24.80 12.39 -2.68
N GLU A 23 23.77 12.62 -3.51
CA GLU A 23 22.91 13.79 -3.39
C GLU A 23 21.73 13.56 -2.42
N HIS A 24 21.44 12.30 -2.06
CA HIS A 24 20.27 11.93 -1.27
C HIS A 24 20.62 11.07 -0.03
N PRO A 25 19.82 11.16 1.05
CA PRO A 25 20.00 10.32 2.23
C PRO A 25 19.86 8.82 1.91
N ILE A 26 20.58 7.99 2.68
CA ILE A 26 20.47 6.54 2.60
C ILE A 26 19.28 6.10 3.45
N LEU A 27 18.38 5.31 2.88
CA LEU A 27 17.31 4.66 3.61
C LEU A 27 17.82 3.34 4.20
N VAL A 28 17.66 3.18 5.52
CA VAL A 28 17.98 1.95 6.25
C VAL A 28 16.72 1.51 6.98
N ASP A 29 16.18 0.37 6.59
CA ASP A 29 14.96 -0.19 7.14
C ASP A 29 15.21 -1.51 7.87
N LYS A 30 14.37 -1.80 8.86
CA LYS A 30 14.34 -3.11 9.50
C LYS A 30 13.88 -4.17 8.48
N TYR A 31 14.71 -5.20 8.29
CA TYR A 31 14.34 -6.34 7.46
C TYR A 31 13.31 -7.22 8.18
N LEU A 32 12.13 -7.35 7.60
CA LEU A 32 11.05 -8.18 8.12
C LEU A 32 10.74 -9.30 7.12
N MET A 33 10.65 -10.54 7.64
CA MET A 33 10.15 -11.67 6.86
C MET A 33 8.70 -11.95 7.24
N GLY A 34 7.77 -11.70 6.32
CA GLY A 34 6.35 -11.86 6.54
C GLY A 34 5.56 -12.02 5.26
N LYS A 35 4.25 -11.95 5.41
CA LYS A 35 3.32 -11.93 4.29
C LYS A 35 3.13 -10.50 3.80
N GLU A 36 3.35 -10.27 2.52
CA GLU A 36 3.09 -8.98 1.91
C GLU A 36 1.61 -8.87 1.53
N ILE A 37 1.02 -7.76 1.92
CA ILE A 37 -0.41 -7.49 1.76
C ILE A 37 -0.55 -6.15 1.06
N GLU A 38 -1.46 -6.08 0.10
CA GLU A 38 -1.75 -4.88 -0.66
C GLU A 38 -3.22 -4.50 -0.54
N VAL A 39 -3.48 -3.21 -0.35
CA VAL A 39 -4.82 -2.63 -0.28
C VAL A 39 -4.92 -1.46 -1.24
N ASP A 40 -5.91 -1.51 -2.13
CA ASP A 40 -6.39 -0.36 -2.87
C ASP A 40 -7.67 0.16 -2.24
N ALA A 41 -7.76 1.47 -2.01
CA ALA A 41 -8.93 2.09 -1.43
C ALA A 41 -9.31 3.37 -2.19
N VAL A 42 -10.57 3.78 -2.04
CA VAL A 42 -11.10 5.05 -2.56
C VAL A 42 -11.60 5.89 -1.41
N CYS A 43 -11.19 7.15 -1.38
CA CYS A 43 -11.54 8.12 -0.35
C CYS A 43 -12.21 9.34 -0.99
N ASP A 44 -13.20 9.93 -0.31
CA ASP A 44 -13.84 11.19 -0.71
C ASP A 44 -13.53 12.37 0.22
N GLY A 45 -12.67 12.13 1.21
CA GLY A 45 -12.28 13.08 2.24
C GLY A 45 -12.93 12.82 3.60
N GLU A 46 -14.05 12.14 3.64
CA GLU A 46 -14.79 11.75 4.85
C GLU A 46 -14.81 10.23 5.02
N ASP A 47 -15.30 9.54 4.01
CA ASP A 47 -15.44 8.09 3.99
C ASP A 47 -14.36 7.41 3.16
N ILE A 48 -14.12 6.14 3.48
CA ILE A 48 -13.20 5.28 2.74
C ILE A 48 -13.85 3.96 2.36
N LEU A 49 -13.75 3.61 1.10
CA LEU A 49 -14.13 2.31 0.56
C LEU A 49 -12.88 1.45 0.38
N ILE A 50 -12.81 0.34 1.10
CA ILE A 50 -11.80 -0.70 0.94
C ILE A 50 -12.47 -1.88 0.22
N PRO A 51 -12.26 -2.08 -1.08
CA PRO A 51 -12.91 -3.15 -1.84
C PRO A 51 -12.48 -4.53 -1.37
N GLY A 52 -11.24 -4.64 -0.89
CA GLY A 52 -10.70 -5.86 -0.36
C GLY A 52 -9.22 -5.79 -0.05
N ILE A 53 -8.74 -6.86 0.56
CA ILE A 53 -7.35 -7.04 0.96
C ILE A 53 -6.76 -8.16 0.12
N MET A 54 -5.67 -7.87 -0.58
CA MET A 54 -4.95 -8.81 -1.43
C MET A 54 -3.70 -9.31 -0.69
N GLU A 55 -3.35 -10.56 -0.93
CA GLU A 55 -2.15 -11.19 -0.38
C GLU A 55 -1.21 -11.60 -1.52
N HIS A 56 0.08 -11.28 -1.40
CA HIS A 56 1.09 -11.75 -2.33
C HIS A 56 1.50 -13.19 -1.98
N ILE A 57 1.68 -14.03 -3.01
CA ILE A 57 2.11 -15.42 -2.82
C ILE A 57 3.62 -15.45 -2.51
N GLU A 58 4.37 -14.59 -3.17
CA GLU A 58 5.80 -14.48 -3.00
C GLU A 58 6.14 -13.88 -1.62
N ARG A 59 7.40 -14.09 -1.22
CA ARG A 59 7.91 -13.50 0.02
C ARG A 59 8.06 -12.00 -0.13
N ALA A 60 7.92 -11.28 0.97
CA ALA A 60 8.16 -9.85 1.04
C ALA A 60 9.54 -9.46 0.46
N GLY A 61 9.55 -8.34 -0.26
CA GLY A 61 10.74 -7.81 -0.94
C GLY A 61 10.83 -8.14 -2.43
N ILE A 62 9.88 -8.88 -2.99
CA ILE A 62 9.72 -9.03 -4.46
C ILE A 62 8.87 -7.86 -4.95
N HIS A 63 9.30 -7.23 -6.04
CA HIS A 63 8.59 -6.08 -6.59
C HIS A 63 7.14 -6.46 -6.94
N SER A 64 6.17 -5.65 -6.52
CA SER A 64 4.73 -5.93 -6.70
C SER A 64 4.32 -6.21 -8.15
N GLY A 65 5.08 -5.71 -9.12
CA GLY A 65 4.88 -6.00 -10.54
C GLY A 65 5.24 -7.40 -10.99
N ASP A 66 6.03 -8.10 -10.18
CA ASP A 66 6.53 -9.45 -10.45
C ASP A 66 5.89 -10.49 -9.51
N SER A 67 4.97 -10.04 -8.64
CA SER A 67 4.29 -10.87 -7.66
C SER A 67 2.91 -11.30 -8.14
N ILE A 68 2.48 -12.50 -7.69
CA ILE A 68 1.12 -13.00 -7.87
C ILE A 68 0.30 -12.57 -6.66
N SER A 69 -0.75 -11.80 -6.89
CA SER A 69 -1.69 -11.39 -5.85
C SER A 69 -2.94 -12.27 -5.85
N VAL A 70 -3.37 -12.67 -4.66
CA VAL A 70 -4.58 -13.46 -4.42
C VAL A 70 -5.61 -12.61 -3.70
N TYR A 71 -6.86 -12.69 -4.12
CA TYR A 71 -8.00 -12.07 -3.48
C TYR A 71 -9.10 -13.11 -3.19
N PRO A 72 -9.72 -13.06 -2.01
CA PRO A 72 -9.33 -12.32 -0.81
C PRO A 72 -8.08 -12.91 -0.16
N ALA A 73 -7.41 -12.15 0.73
CA ALA A 73 -6.27 -12.64 1.49
C ALA A 73 -6.63 -13.92 2.25
N GLN A 74 -5.79 -14.97 2.11
CA GLN A 74 -6.09 -16.34 2.54
C GLN A 74 -5.45 -16.73 3.87
N THR A 75 -4.20 -16.27 4.11
CA THR A 75 -3.36 -16.84 5.17
C THR A 75 -3.20 -15.95 6.38
N ILE A 76 -3.65 -14.69 6.32
CA ILE A 76 -3.63 -13.77 7.46
C ILE A 76 -4.90 -13.90 8.32
N SER A 77 -4.77 -13.66 9.62
CA SER A 77 -5.88 -13.71 10.56
C SER A 77 -6.92 -12.61 10.34
N GLN A 78 -8.12 -12.79 10.87
CA GLN A 78 -9.15 -11.75 10.85
C GLN A 78 -8.68 -10.50 11.62
N LYS A 79 -8.00 -10.67 12.73
CA LYS A 79 -7.42 -9.57 13.51
C LYS A 79 -6.43 -8.74 12.68
N ALA A 80 -5.55 -9.39 11.91
CA ALA A 80 -4.64 -8.68 11.01
C ALA A 80 -5.41 -7.92 9.92
N LYS A 81 -6.46 -8.51 9.34
CA LYS A 81 -7.32 -7.84 8.34
C LYS A 81 -8.00 -6.60 8.93
N ASP A 82 -8.52 -6.68 10.14
CA ASP A 82 -9.16 -5.57 10.84
C ASP A 82 -8.14 -4.44 11.12
N THR A 83 -6.93 -4.81 11.54
CA THR A 83 -5.83 -3.86 11.77
C THR A 83 -5.41 -3.17 10.47
N ILE A 84 -5.29 -3.91 9.36
CA ILE A 84 -4.98 -3.35 8.03
C ILE A 84 -6.06 -2.35 7.60
N ALA A 85 -7.33 -2.70 7.76
CA ALA A 85 -8.44 -1.82 7.42
C ALA A 85 -8.42 -0.54 8.26
N GLU A 86 -8.13 -0.63 9.55
CA GLU A 86 -8.01 0.52 10.44
C GLU A 86 -6.79 1.39 10.07
N TYR A 87 -5.63 0.79 9.80
CA TYR A 87 -4.45 1.55 9.38
C TYR A 87 -4.69 2.27 8.05
N THR A 88 -5.34 1.59 7.10
CA THR A 88 -5.72 2.19 5.81
C THR A 88 -6.59 3.43 6.01
N ARG A 89 -7.59 3.34 6.89
CA ARG A 89 -8.49 4.46 7.22
C ARG A 89 -7.72 5.65 7.82
N ARG A 90 -6.92 5.36 8.85
CA ARG A 90 -6.14 6.39 9.55
C ARG A 90 -5.12 7.08 8.64
N LEU A 91 -4.44 6.31 7.78
CA LEU A 91 -3.46 6.86 6.83
C LEU A 91 -4.14 7.75 5.77
N ALA A 92 -5.26 7.28 5.21
CA ALA A 92 -6.01 8.06 4.24
C ALA A 92 -6.51 9.39 4.81
N GLN A 93 -7.03 9.38 6.04
CA GLN A 93 -7.48 10.58 6.75
C GLN A 93 -6.30 11.51 7.10
N ALA A 94 -5.20 10.98 7.64
CA ALA A 94 -4.03 11.78 8.03
C ALA A 94 -3.35 12.45 6.82
N LEU A 95 -3.40 11.81 5.65
CA LEU A 95 -2.87 12.33 4.40
C LEU A 95 -3.88 13.18 3.60
N HIS A 96 -5.11 13.33 4.11
CA HIS A 96 -6.20 14.05 3.44
C HIS A 96 -6.43 13.57 1.99
N VAL A 97 -6.41 12.25 1.79
CA VAL A 97 -6.53 11.67 0.45
C VAL A 97 -7.94 11.82 -0.08
N ILE A 98 -8.05 12.36 -1.30
CA ILE A 98 -9.27 12.36 -2.10
C ILE A 98 -8.94 11.62 -3.41
N GLY A 99 -9.68 10.55 -3.70
CA GLY A 99 -9.43 9.65 -4.81
C GLY A 99 -8.85 8.33 -4.35
N MET A 100 -7.82 7.83 -5.02
CA MET A 100 -7.23 6.53 -4.74
C MET A 100 -6.03 6.58 -3.82
N ILE A 101 -5.91 5.55 -2.99
CA ILE A 101 -4.73 5.26 -2.19
C ILE A 101 -4.41 3.78 -2.28
N ASN A 102 -3.13 3.48 -2.50
CA ASN A 102 -2.58 2.13 -2.44
C ASN A 102 -1.62 2.04 -1.25
N ILE A 103 -1.76 1.02 -0.45
CA ILE A 103 -0.92 0.80 0.73
C ILE A 103 -0.41 -0.63 0.71
N GLN A 104 0.90 -0.77 0.94
CA GLN A 104 1.55 -2.07 1.10
C GLN A 104 1.91 -2.29 2.57
N PHE A 105 1.59 -3.47 3.05
CA PHE A 105 1.83 -3.92 4.41
C PHE A 105 2.65 -5.20 4.41
N ILE A 106 3.32 -5.46 5.53
CA ILE A 106 3.89 -6.76 5.84
C ILE A 106 3.30 -7.26 7.16
N VAL A 107 2.84 -8.51 7.17
CA VAL A 107 2.27 -9.16 8.36
C VAL A 107 3.24 -10.22 8.86
N VAL A 108 3.67 -10.07 10.12
CA VAL A 108 4.56 -11.02 10.81
C VAL A 108 3.81 -11.56 12.03
N GLY A 109 3.31 -12.78 11.94
CA GLY A 109 2.39 -13.32 12.95
C GLY A 109 1.10 -12.53 12.99
N GLU A 110 0.86 -11.78 14.07
CA GLU A 110 -0.31 -10.92 14.26
C GLU A 110 0.05 -9.42 14.08
N ASP A 111 1.32 -9.10 13.96
CA ASP A 111 1.78 -7.72 13.86
C ASP A 111 1.74 -7.24 12.41
N VAL A 112 1.20 -6.03 12.22
CA VAL A 112 1.04 -5.39 10.91
C VAL A 112 1.96 -4.18 10.83
N TYR A 113 2.78 -4.15 9.79
CA TYR A 113 3.70 -3.04 9.50
C TYR A 113 3.37 -2.43 8.14
N VAL A 114 3.50 -1.11 8.04
CA VAL A 114 3.35 -0.38 6.78
C VAL A 114 4.68 -0.37 6.05
N ILE A 115 4.72 -0.79 4.79
CA ILE A 115 5.90 -0.71 3.92
C ILE A 115 5.91 0.62 3.20
N GLU A 116 4.83 0.91 2.45
CA GLU A 116 4.71 2.16 1.73
C GLU A 116 3.25 2.58 1.55
N VAL A 117 3.06 3.89 1.37
CA VAL A 117 1.76 4.50 1.12
C VAL A 117 1.85 5.32 -0.17
N ASN A 118 1.00 5.00 -1.13
CA ASN A 118 0.97 5.62 -2.44
C ASN A 118 -0.40 6.29 -2.67
N PRO A 119 -0.56 7.60 -2.50
CA PRO A 119 -1.82 8.31 -2.78
C PRO A 119 -2.03 8.47 -4.29
N ARG A 120 -2.19 7.38 -4.97
CA ARG A 120 -2.40 7.25 -6.41
C ARG A 120 -3.03 5.90 -6.74
N SER A 121 -3.48 5.73 -7.98
CA SER A 121 -3.87 4.43 -8.51
C SER A 121 -2.69 3.43 -8.54
N SER A 122 -3.00 2.15 -8.37
CA SER A 122 -2.07 1.04 -8.50
C SER A 122 -2.33 0.22 -9.76
N ARG A 123 -1.44 -0.73 -10.03
CA ARG A 123 -1.63 -1.71 -11.12
C ARG A 123 -2.64 -2.79 -10.78
N THR A 124 -2.96 -2.98 -9.52
CA THR A 124 -3.92 -3.97 -9.03
C THR A 124 -5.37 -3.49 -9.12
N VAL A 125 -5.62 -2.19 -9.32
CA VAL A 125 -6.97 -1.61 -9.44
C VAL A 125 -7.85 -2.28 -10.51
N PRO A 126 -7.39 -2.57 -11.75
CA PRO A 126 -8.21 -3.29 -12.72
C PRO A 126 -8.56 -4.70 -12.27
N TYR A 127 -7.64 -5.39 -11.61
CA TYR A 127 -7.85 -6.71 -11.06
C TYR A 127 -8.89 -6.70 -9.95
N ILE A 128 -8.69 -5.87 -8.92
CA ILE A 128 -9.61 -5.81 -7.77
C ILE A 128 -11.00 -5.32 -8.18
N SER A 129 -11.10 -4.38 -9.12
CA SER A 129 -12.38 -3.97 -9.70
C SER A 129 -13.12 -5.13 -10.34
N LYS A 130 -12.41 -5.98 -11.08
CA LYS A 130 -13.00 -7.11 -11.81
C LYS A 130 -13.45 -8.22 -10.87
N VAL A 131 -12.65 -8.57 -9.85
CA VAL A 131 -12.97 -9.69 -8.96
C VAL A 131 -14.03 -9.33 -7.92
N THR A 132 -14.13 -8.05 -7.54
CA THR A 132 -15.14 -7.56 -6.59
C THR A 132 -16.43 -7.08 -7.27
N GLY A 133 -16.38 -6.76 -8.56
CA GLY A 133 -17.46 -6.08 -9.28
C GLY A 133 -17.64 -4.61 -8.90
N ILE A 134 -16.75 -4.04 -8.09
CA ILE A 134 -16.79 -2.64 -7.67
C ILE A 134 -16.09 -1.77 -8.71
N PRO A 135 -16.76 -0.75 -9.29
CA PRO A 135 -16.18 0.12 -10.30
C PRO A 135 -15.25 1.17 -9.67
N ILE A 136 -14.05 0.77 -9.24
CA ILE A 136 -13.13 1.60 -8.45
C ILE A 136 -12.77 2.90 -9.17
N VAL A 137 -12.39 2.84 -10.45
CA VAL A 137 -12.00 4.03 -11.23
C VAL A 137 -13.14 5.03 -11.36
N PRO A 138 -14.37 4.63 -11.74
CA PRO A 138 -15.53 5.54 -11.73
C PRO A 138 -15.82 6.16 -10.36
N LEU A 139 -15.68 5.38 -9.27
CA LEU A 139 -15.89 5.90 -7.90
C LEU A 139 -14.83 6.92 -7.52
N ALA A 140 -13.56 6.63 -7.78
CA ALA A 140 -12.48 7.57 -7.52
C ALA A 140 -12.62 8.85 -8.36
N THR A 141 -13.03 8.73 -9.63
CA THR A 141 -13.31 9.89 -10.48
C THR A 141 -14.43 10.75 -9.90
N ARG A 142 -15.47 10.13 -9.38
CA ARG A 142 -16.58 10.87 -8.71
C ARG A 142 -16.08 11.56 -7.44
N ALA A 143 -15.32 10.88 -6.60
CA ALA A 143 -14.77 11.46 -5.36
C ALA A 143 -13.95 12.73 -5.66
N VAL A 144 -13.07 12.70 -6.66
CA VAL A 144 -12.29 13.85 -7.07
C VAL A 144 -13.12 14.94 -7.73
N SER A 145 -14.09 14.58 -8.59
CA SER A 145 -14.90 15.54 -9.35
C SER A 145 -15.93 16.24 -8.48
N TYR A 146 -16.49 15.54 -7.48
CA TYR A 146 -17.55 16.09 -6.63
C TYR A 146 -17.06 17.23 -5.74
N THR A 147 -15.80 17.22 -5.39
CA THR A 147 -15.17 18.30 -4.60
C THR A 147 -14.88 19.55 -5.45
N HIS A 148 -14.88 19.45 -6.76
CA HIS A 148 -14.46 20.52 -7.68
C HIS A 148 -15.50 20.95 -8.70
N LEU A 149 -16.50 20.12 -8.97
CA LEU A 149 -17.54 20.39 -9.95
C LEU A 149 -18.92 20.18 -9.31
N THR A 150 -19.58 21.28 -8.95
CA THR A 150 -21.05 21.28 -8.87
C THR A 150 -21.55 21.06 -10.30
N LEU A 151 -21.69 19.78 -10.68
CA LEU A 151 -22.43 19.48 -11.90
C LEU A 151 -23.86 19.97 -11.72
N PRO A 152 -24.40 20.81 -12.63
CA PRO A 152 -25.79 21.15 -12.57
C PRO A 152 -26.58 19.84 -12.64
N THR A 153 -27.47 19.65 -11.66
CA THR A 153 -28.43 18.55 -11.70
C THR A 153 -29.25 18.78 -12.96
N ILE A 154 -29.00 17.96 -13.98
CA ILE A 154 -29.91 17.94 -15.14
C ILE A 154 -31.20 17.32 -14.62
N ALA A 155 -32.19 18.17 -14.42
CA ALA A 155 -33.54 17.76 -14.11
C ALA A 155 -34.16 17.05 -15.30
#